data_e3b8c2326f09829822b9661b76c10300
#
_entry.id   e3b8c2326f09829822b9661b76c10300
#
_cell.length_a   1.000
_cell.length_b   1.000
_cell.length_c   1.000
_cell.angle_alpha   90.00
_cell.angle_beta   90.00
_cell.angle_gamma   90.00
#
_symmetry.space_group_name_H-M   'P 1'
#
loop_
_entity.id
_entity.type
_entity.pdbx_description
1 polymer ?
#
loop_
_entity_poly.entity_id
_entity_poly.type
_entity_poly.pdbx_seq_one_letter_code
_entity_poly.pdbx_strand_id
1 'polypeptide(L)'
;VDAYELRNGVLLDPQPVQLIGEGDVSTSAYPLARVHLERIPSFAREALAALAFEDGKVMSLSIRRKSSGMSAALQKTLEEARRRRGAAPTPPPPIAEGQIQIEVYVDSPRRKGYVLADADFKIVRTDIL
;
A
#
# COMPACT_ATOMS: atom_id res chain seq x y z
N VAL A 1 -2.78 -21.23 2.35
CA VAL A 1 -2.68 -19.90 3.01
C VAL A 1 -4.01 -19.63 3.70
N ASP A 2 -3.94 -19.20 4.95
CA ASP A 2 -5.12 -18.92 5.76
C ASP A 2 -5.23 -17.41 6.01
N ALA A 3 -6.45 -16.88 5.93
CA ALA A 3 -6.76 -15.53 6.34
C ALA A 3 -7.21 -15.53 7.80
N TYR A 4 -6.72 -14.57 8.55
CA TYR A 4 -7.11 -14.33 9.93
C TYR A 4 -7.85 -13.00 10.01
N GLU A 5 -8.98 -12.97 10.68
CA GLU A 5 -9.78 -11.77 10.89
C GLU A 5 -9.89 -11.47 12.38
N LEU A 6 -9.59 -10.23 12.75
CA LEU A 6 -9.84 -9.70 14.08
C LEU A 6 -11.10 -8.82 14.03
N ARG A 7 -12.16 -9.23 14.74
CA ARG A 7 -13.40 -8.49 14.81
C ARG A 7 -13.76 -8.18 16.26
N ASN A 8 -13.91 -6.89 16.58
CA ASN A 8 -14.23 -6.43 17.94
C ASN A 8 -13.30 -7.00 19.02
N GLY A 9 -12.00 -7.10 18.69
CA GLY A 9 -10.99 -7.63 19.63
C GLY A 9 -10.95 -9.15 19.73
N VAL A 10 -11.76 -9.88 18.96
CA VAL A 10 -11.77 -11.36 18.93
C VAL A 10 -11.16 -11.85 17.62
N LEU A 11 -10.13 -12.68 17.73
CA LEU A 11 -9.55 -13.36 16.57
C LEU A 11 -10.48 -14.50 16.16
N LEU A 12 -10.98 -14.44 14.93
CA LEU A 12 -11.84 -15.47 14.37
C LEU A 12 -11.02 -16.66 13.89
N ASP A 13 -11.68 -17.80 13.70
CA ASP A 13 -11.05 -18.99 13.15
C ASP A 13 -10.49 -18.72 11.75
N PRO A 14 -9.29 -19.25 11.46
CA PRO A 14 -8.66 -19.04 10.16
C PRO A 14 -9.52 -19.61 9.04
N GLN A 15 -9.63 -18.85 7.95
CA GLN A 15 -10.35 -19.26 6.75
C GLN A 15 -9.34 -19.56 5.63
N PRO A 16 -9.44 -20.73 4.97
CA PRO A 16 -8.58 -20.99 3.82
C PRO A 16 -8.87 -20.00 2.70
N VAL A 17 -7.82 -19.41 2.17
CA VAL A 17 -7.90 -18.43 1.06
C VAL A 17 -7.44 -19.09 -0.22
N GLN A 18 -8.29 -19.02 -1.24
CA GLN A 18 -7.90 -19.41 -2.58
C GLN A 18 -7.05 -18.29 -3.19
N LEU A 19 -5.80 -18.59 -3.47
CA LEU A 19 -4.92 -17.67 -4.18
C LEU A 19 -5.31 -17.64 -5.65
N ILE A 20 -5.67 -16.47 -6.15
CA ILE A 20 -6.03 -16.27 -7.56
C ILE A 20 -4.87 -15.53 -8.23
N GLY A 21 -4.33 -16.11 -9.29
CA GLY A 21 -3.26 -15.55 -10.10
C GLY A 21 -1.99 -16.40 -10.16
N GLU A 22 -1.16 -16.11 -11.14
CA GLU A 22 0.17 -16.69 -11.28
C GLU A 22 1.15 -15.86 -10.44
N GLY A 23 1.47 -16.32 -9.25
CA GLY A 23 2.43 -15.64 -8.38
C GLY A 23 2.90 -16.53 -7.25
N ASP A 24 4.17 -16.40 -6.91
CA ASP A 24 4.72 -17.05 -5.73
C ASP A 24 4.33 -16.21 -4.49
N VAL A 25 3.68 -16.85 -3.52
CA VAL A 25 3.33 -16.22 -2.23
C VAL A 25 4.54 -15.60 -1.56
N SER A 26 5.72 -16.20 -1.74
CA SER A 26 6.98 -15.71 -1.17
C SER A 26 7.32 -14.28 -1.64
N THR A 27 6.89 -13.89 -2.84
CA THR A 27 7.15 -12.53 -3.37
C THR A 27 6.24 -11.48 -2.74
N SER A 28 5.10 -11.86 -2.21
CA SER A 28 4.12 -10.98 -1.58
C SER A 28 4.18 -11.02 -0.05
N ALA A 29 4.73 -12.10 0.52
CA ALA A 29 4.86 -12.27 1.96
C ALA A 29 5.98 -11.39 2.54
N TYR A 30 5.80 -10.95 3.77
CA TYR A 30 6.82 -10.26 4.56
C TYR A 30 6.73 -10.68 6.02
N PRO A 31 7.87 -10.67 6.76
CA PRO A 31 7.84 -10.95 8.19
C PRO A 31 7.10 -9.84 8.94
N LEU A 32 6.09 -10.19 9.72
CA LEU A 32 5.31 -9.21 10.50
C LEU A 32 6.19 -8.40 11.47
N ALA A 33 7.27 -8.98 11.96
CA ALA A 33 8.25 -8.31 12.81
C ALA A 33 8.95 -7.11 12.15
N ARG A 34 8.87 -6.98 10.82
CA ARG A 34 9.39 -5.80 10.11
C ARG A 34 8.46 -4.60 10.15
N VAL A 35 7.26 -4.78 10.66
CA VAL A 35 6.26 -3.70 10.73
C VAL A 35 6.04 -3.33 12.20
N HIS A 36 6.26 -2.08 12.53
CA HIS A 36 6.03 -1.52 13.87
C HIS A 36 4.52 -1.28 14.07
N LEU A 37 3.76 -2.35 14.34
CA LEU A 37 2.29 -2.29 14.46
C LEU A 37 1.83 -1.34 15.56
N GLU A 38 2.64 -1.13 16.59
CA GLU A 38 2.39 -0.17 17.67
C GLU A 38 2.30 1.27 17.17
N ARG A 39 2.85 1.57 16.00
CA ARG A 39 2.78 2.89 15.38
C ARG A 39 1.48 3.17 14.64
N ILE A 40 0.67 2.16 14.37
CA ILE A 40 -0.57 2.33 13.58
C ILE A 40 -1.49 3.42 14.13
N PRO A 41 -1.77 3.52 15.46
CA PRO A 41 -2.66 4.54 15.95
C PRO A 41 -2.12 5.98 15.81
N SER A 42 -0.81 6.19 15.96
CA SER A 42 -0.18 7.51 15.74
C SER A 42 -0.16 7.84 14.25
N PHE A 43 0.19 6.87 13.41
CA PHE A 43 0.23 7.06 11.96
C PHE A 43 -1.16 7.37 11.36
N ALA A 44 -2.22 6.76 11.87
CA ALA A 44 -3.59 7.10 11.44
C ALA A 44 -3.90 8.59 11.67
N ARG A 45 -3.45 9.16 12.79
CA ARG A 45 -3.59 10.61 13.07
C ARG A 45 -2.70 11.45 12.15
N GLU A 46 -1.48 11.02 11.91
CA GLU A 46 -0.56 11.69 10.97
C GLU A 46 -1.12 11.73 9.55
N ALA A 47 -1.73 10.62 9.11
CA ALA A 47 -2.36 10.52 7.79
C ALA A 47 -3.56 11.49 7.66
N LEU A 48 -4.40 11.58 8.68
CA LEU A 48 -5.50 12.56 8.73
C LEU A 48 -4.98 13.99 8.65
N ALA A 49 -3.94 14.31 9.40
CA ALA A 49 -3.32 15.63 9.39
C ALA A 49 -2.68 15.95 8.03
N ALA A 50 -2.04 14.98 7.39
CA ALA A 50 -1.38 15.17 6.08
C ALA A 50 -2.37 15.49 4.96
N LEU A 51 -3.58 14.94 4.99
CA LEU A 51 -4.64 15.26 4.03
C LEU A 51 -5.43 16.52 4.39
N ALA A 52 -5.39 16.94 5.66
CA ALA A 52 -6.11 18.11 6.18
C ALA A 52 -7.60 18.14 5.78
N PHE A 53 -8.26 16.99 5.79
CA PHE A 53 -9.69 16.90 5.50
C PHE A 53 -10.51 17.29 6.72
N GLU A 54 -11.43 18.23 6.55
CA GLU A 54 -12.44 18.53 7.55
C GLU A 54 -13.34 17.29 7.75
N ASP A 55 -13.52 16.85 8.99
CA ASP A 55 -14.24 15.64 9.34
C ASP A 55 -13.75 14.34 8.67
N GLY A 56 -12.45 14.31 8.32
CA GLY A 56 -11.83 13.13 7.73
C GLY A 56 -11.82 11.93 8.69
N LYS A 57 -12.10 10.74 8.17
CA LYS A 57 -12.07 9.48 8.93
C LYS A 57 -11.19 8.48 8.20
N VAL A 58 -10.35 7.78 8.95
CA VAL A 58 -9.62 6.62 8.43
C VAL A 58 -10.61 5.49 8.21
N MET A 59 -10.72 5.04 6.98
CA MET A 59 -11.61 3.94 6.57
C MET A 59 -10.88 2.61 6.56
N SER A 60 -9.63 2.61 6.13
CA SER A 60 -8.81 1.41 6.09
C SER A 60 -7.32 1.74 6.16
N LEU A 61 -6.56 0.80 6.68
CA LEU A 61 -5.11 0.78 6.60
C LEU A 61 -4.70 -0.58 6.03
N SER A 62 -3.91 -0.57 5.00
CA SER A 62 -3.36 -1.78 4.40
C SER A 62 -1.84 -1.76 4.46
N ILE A 63 -1.25 -2.91 4.75
CA ILE A 63 0.19 -3.13 4.75
C ILE A 63 0.46 -4.25 3.77
N ARG A 64 1.26 -3.98 2.77
CA ARG A 64 1.55 -4.96 1.72
C ARG A 64 2.96 -4.81 1.18
N ARG A 65 3.47 -5.86 0.58
CA ARG A 65 4.70 -5.75 -0.19
C ARG A 65 4.37 -5.14 -1.55
N LYS A 66 5.10 -4.14 -1.96
CA LYS A 66 4.94 -3.52 -3.27
C LYS A 66 5.25 -4.55 -4.35
N SER A 67 4.27 -4.90 -5.14
CA SER A 67 4.44 -5.68 -6.37
C SER A 67 4.17 -4.79 -7.57
N SER A 68 4.93 -4.99 -8.63
CA SER A 68 4.70 -4.30 -9.87
C SER A 68 3.53 -4.92 -10.55
N GLY A 69 2.48 -5.13 -10.45
CA GLY A 69 1.38 -5.79 -11.20
C GLY A 69 1.66 -6.09 -12.70
N MET A 70 2.86 -5.73 -13.16
CA MET A 70 3.40 -6.02 -14.50
C MET A 70 4.71 -6.76 -14.38
N SER A 71 4.94 -7.73 -15.25
CA SER A 71 6.25 -8.39 -15.33
C SER A 71 7.36 -7.38 -15.64
N ALA A 72 8.55 -7.59 -15.09
CA ALA A 72 9.71 -6.73 -15.35
C ALA A 72 9.99 -6.58 -16.87
N ALA A 73 9.71 -7.61 -17.65
CA ALA A 73 9.82 -7.59 -19.11
C ALA A 73 8.86 -6.58 -19.74
N LEU A 74 7.61 -6.57 -19.31
CA LEU A 74 6.60 -5.63 -19.84
C LEU A 74 6.92 -4.19 -19.43
N GLN A 75 7.39 -3.96 -18.21
CA GLN A 75 7.84 -2.63 -17.77
C GLN A 75 8.97 -2.11 -18.63
N LYS A 76 9.99 -2.93 -18.89
CA LYS A 76 11.12 -2.57 -19.75
C LYS A 76 10.65 -2.22 -21.16
N THR A 77 9.76 -3.02 -21.75
CA THR A 77 9.21 -2.78 -23.09
C THR A 77 8.45 -1.46 -23.16
N LEU A 78 7.62 -1.16 -22.16
CA LEU A 78 6.88 0.10 -22.08
C LEU A 78 7.81 1.30 -21.92
N GLU A 79 8.85 1.18 -21.13
CA GLU A 79 9.83 2.25 -20.91
C GLU A 79 10.65 2.52 -22.17
N GLU A 80 11.05 1.49 -22.90
CA GLU A 80 11.71 1.62 -24.21
C GLU A 80 10.79 2.27 -25.25
N ALA A 81 9.52 1.88 -25.30
CA ALA A 81 8.54 2.48 -26.19
C ALA A 81 8.28 3.96 -25.88
N ARG A 82 8.27 4.36 -24.60
CA ARG A 82 8.17 5.76 -24.16
C ARG A 82 9.39 6.57 -24.57
N ARG A 83 10.60 6.02 -24.35
CA ARG A 83 11.86 6.66 -24.77
C ARG A 83 11.89 6.91 -26.28
N ARG A 84 11.45 5.94 -27.09
CA ARG A 84 11.36 6.09 -28.56
C ARG A 84 10.40 7.21 -29.00
N ARG A 85 9.38 7.50 -28.18
CA ARG A 85 8.42 8.59 -28.42
C ARG A 85 8.86 9.94 -27.86
N GLY A 86 10.08 10.06 -27.34
CA GLY A 86 10.60 11.30 -26.75
C GLY A 86 9.95 11.68 -25.43
N ALA A 87 9.25 10.76 -24.76
CA ALA A 87 8.67 11.02 -23.45
C ALA A 87 9.75 11.11 -22.38
N ALA A 88 9.60 12.04 -21.45
CA ALA A 88 10.48 12.15 -20.30
C ALA A 88 10.50 10.83 -19.49
N PRO A 89 11.64 10.46 -18.87
CA PRO A 89 11.71 9.29 -18.01
C PRO A 89 10.69 9.41 -16.89
N THR A 90 9.97 8.31 -16.64
CA THR A 90 9.04 8.26 -15.50
C THR A 90 9.87 8.33 -14.21
N PRO A 91 9.55 9.24 -13.28
CA PRO A 91 10.24 9.26 -12.00
C PRO A 91 10.10 7.90 -11.32
N PRO A 92 11.12 7.44 -10.60
CA PRO A 92 11.05 6.19 -9.88
C PRO A 92 9.88 6.24 -8.89
N PRO A 93 9.19 5.12 -8.66
CA PRO A 93 8.11 5.08 -7.69
C PRO A 93 8.68 5.41 -6.30
N PRO A 94 7.90 6.10 -5.44
CA PRO A 94 8.35 6.52 -4.11
C PRO A 94 8.69 5.34 -3.20
N ILE A 95 8.13 4.16 -3.49
CA ILE A 95 8.45 2.90 -2.82
C ILE A 95 8.88 1.91 -3.89
N ALA A 96 10.06 1.33 -3.71
CA ALA A 96 10.60 0.36 -4.66
C ALA A 96 9.83 -0.97 -4.61
N GLU A 97 9.88 -1.70 -5.73
CA GLU A 97 9.33 -3.05 -5.80
C GLU A 97 9.96 -3.96 -4.73
N GLY A 98 9.17 -4.83 -4.13
CA GLY A 98 9.61 -5.73 -3.06
C GLY A 98 9.70 -5.10 -1.67
N GLN A 99 9.57 -3.79 -1.54
CA GLN A 99 9.53 -3.12 -0.24
C GLN A 99 8.12 -3.12 0.37
N ILE A 100 8.05 -2.98 1.68
CA ILE A 100 6.77 -2.85 2.40
C ILE A 100 6.22 -1.46 2.14
N GLN A 101 4.95 -1.41 1.84
CA GLN A 101 4.15 -0.23 1.60
C GLN A 101 2.97 -0.22 2.56
N ILE A 102 2.74 0.92 3.20
CA ILE A 102 1.60 1.17 4.09
C ILE A 102 0.72 2.20 3.41
N GLU A 103 -0.56 1.89 3.28
CA GLU A 103 -1.54 2.76 2.65
C GLU A 103 -2.72 2.99 3.59
N VAL A 104 -3.03 4.25 3.85
CA VAL A 104 -4.20 4.66 4.63
C VAL A 104 -5.19 5.35 3.71
N TYR A 105 -6.38 4.81 3.65
CA TYR A 105 -7.50 5.44 2.95
C TYR A 105 -8.33 6.28 3.92
N VAL A 106 -8.56 7.53 3.53
CA VAL A 106 -9.31 8.51 4.32
C VAL A 106 -10.51 8.99 3.51
N ASP A 107 -11.65 9.02 4.16
CA ASP A 107 -12.90 9.54 3.60
C ASP A 107 -13.40 10.73 4.44
N SER A 108 -13.98 11.70 3.78
CA SER A 108 -14.70 12.82 4.38
C SER A 108 -15.96 13.13 3.58
N PRO A 109 -16.92 13.92 4.09
CA PRO A 109 -18.16 14.23 3.37
C PRO A 109 -17.96 14.84 1.97
N ARG A 110 -16.81 15.43 1.72
CA ARG A 110 -16.54 16.16 0.46
C ARG A 110 -15.37 15.61 -0.34
N ARG A 111 -14.48 14.84 0.26
CA ARG A 111 -13.21 14.42 -0.34
C ARG A 111 -12.83 13.03 0.10
N LYS A 112 -12.14 12.35 -0.77
CA LYS A 112 -11.49 11.06 -0.50
C LYS A 112 -10.03 11.18 -0.84
N GLY A 113 -9.21 10.40 -0.17
CA GLY A 113 -7.79 10.41 -0.45
C GLY A 113 -7.06 9.26 0.22
N TYR A 114 -5.82 9.11 -0.11
CA TYR A 114 -4.96 8.15 0.55
C TYR A 114 -3.57 8.72 0.85
N VAL A 115 -2.97 8.17 1.87
CA VAL A 115 -1.59 8.45 2.28
C VAL A 115 -0.79 7.18 2.11
N LEU A 116 0.33 7.30 1.42
CA LEU A 116 1.28 6.23 1.21
C LEU A 116 2.50 6.45 2.08
N ALA A 117 2.92 5.41 2.80
CA ALA A 117 4.12 5.43 3.62
C ALA A 117 5.00 4.20 3.39
N ASP A 118 6.27 4.31 3.73
CA ASP A 118 7.23 3.22 3.75
C ASP A 118 7.09 2.33 5.00
N ALA A 119 7.95 1.33 5.14
CA ALA A 119 7.95 0.40 6.27
C ALA A 119 8.19 1.08 7.65
N ASP A 120 8.82 2.24 7.66
CA ASP A 120 9.09 3.04 8.87
C ASP A 120 7.96 4.04 9.17
N PHE A 121 6.82 3.93 8.49
CA PHE A 121 5.68 4.85 8.60
C PHE A 121 6.00 6.28 8.18
N LYS A 122 7.02 6.47 7.36
CA LYS A 122 7.32 7.77 6.77
C LYS A 122 6.42 8.03 5.56
N ILE A 123 5.65 9.09 5.60
CA ILE A 123 4.80 9.48 4.47
C ILE A 123 5.68 9.84 3.27
N VAL A 124 5.42 9.18 2.15
CA VAL A 124 6.13 9.36 0.87
C VAL A 124 5.23 9.97 -0.20
N ARG A 125 3.91 9.87 -0.03
CA ARG A 125 2.94 10.42 -0.98
C ARG A 125 1.56 10.61 -0.34
N THR A 126 0.87 11.67 -0.76
CA THR A 126 -0.54 11.91 -0.47
C THR A 126 -1.27 12.18 -1.78
N ASP A 127 -2.43 11.57 -1.96
CA ASP A 127 -3.28 11.79 -3.13
C ASP A 127 -4.71 12.09 -2.69
N ILE A 128 -5.33 13.07 -3.34
CA ILE A 128 -6.73 13.45 -3.19
C ILE A 128 -7.46 12.96 -4.45
N LEU A 129 -8.56 12.22 -4.24
CA LEU A 129 -9.36 11.59 -5.30
C LEU A 129 -10.55 12.48 -5.68
#